data_bd971a861d4b0e103b8c2653118dc74c
#
_entry.id   bd971a861d4b0e103b8c2653118dc74c
#
_cell.length_a   1.000
_cell.length_b   1.000
_cell.length_c   1.000
_cell.angle_alpha   90.00
_cell.angle_beta   90.00
_cell.angle_gamma   90.00
#
_symmetry.space_group_name_H-M   'P 1'
#
loop_
_entity.id
_entity.type
_entity.pdbx_description
1 polymer ?
#
loop_
_entity_poly.entity_id
_entity_poly.type
_entity_poly.pdbx_seq_one_letter_code
_entity_poly.pdbx_strand_id
1 'polypeptide(L)'
;MFIKINQGLDLPITGGPEQVIHDDGGKLASVAILALDYVDLKPTMLVQEGDQVKLGQPLFAHKKNARIVFTAPGSGVVKTIHRGDRRVLQSVVIELDGEKDEIKFKSYKEEELAGLAVAKVKDNLLNSGLWTSFRTRPYSKIPDPETTPYAIFVTAIDTSPLAAQPAVVIKARAADFKNGLSILGRLTEGKVFLSKAPGADIPAGNATVAEFDGPHPAGLAGTHIHFLAPVNAKRCVWYLDYQAVIAIGALFITGRLN
;
A
#
# COMPACT_ATOMS: atom_id res chain seq x y z
N MET A 1 -20.65 10.81 3.67
CA MET A 1 -20.71 11.97 2.75
C MET A 1 -20.81 11.40 1.34
N PHE A 2 -21.68 11.95 0.48
CA PHE A 2 -21.84 11.53 -0.92
C PHE A 2 -21.34 12.62 -1.85
N ILE A 3 -20.50 12.26 -2.83
CA ILE A 3 -19.88 13.19 -3.78
C ILE A 3 -20.06 12.62 -5.18
N LYS A 4 -20.73 13.39 -6.05
CA LYS A 4 -20.94 13.02 -7.45
C LYS A 4 -19.93 13.73 -8.35
N ILE A 5 -19.22 12.96 -9.13
CA ILE A 5 -18.29 13.44 -10.16
C ILE A 5 -19.04 13.48 -11.48
N ASN A 6 -19.22 14.68 -12.03
CA ASN A 6 -20.01 14.88 -13.24
C ASN A 6 -19.13 14.99 -14.51
N GLN A 7 -17.84 15.18 -14.35
CA GLN A 7 -16.87 15.33 -15.46
C GLN A 7 -15.84 14.20 -15.40
N GLY A 8 -15.66 13.54 -16.51
CA GLY A 8 -14.74 12.43 -16.64
C GLY A 8 -14.97 11.67 -17.92
N LEU A 9 -14.33 10.52 -18.04
CA LEU A 9 -14.41 9.65 -19.20
C LEU A 9 -14.45 8.18 -18.77
N ASP A 10 -15.44 7.47 -19.25
CA ASP A 10 -15.47 6.01 -19.23
C ASP A 10 -15.15 5.50 -20.63
N LEU A 11 -14.16 4.61 -20.73
CA LEU A 11 -13.83 4.01 -22.01
C LEU A 11 -14.90 2.97 -22.38
N PRO A 12 -15.44 2.98 -23.62
CA PRO A 12 -16.47 2.04 -24.06
C PRO A 12 -15.84 0.69 -24.43
N ILE A 13 -15.27 0.01 -23.43
CA ILE A 13 -14.65 -1.32 -23.59
C ILE A 13 -15.76 -2.36 -23.44
N THR A 14 -15.86 -3.28 -24.40
CA THR A 14 -16.76 -4.42 -24.32
C THR A 14 -16.24 -5.49 -23.38
N GLY A 15 -17.13 -6.06 -22.56
CA GLY A 15 -16.79 -7.06 -21.54
C GLY A 15 -16.36 -6.42 -20.22
N GLY A 16 -16.08 -7.27 -19.24
CA GLY A 16 -15.60 -6.89 -17.90
C GLY A 16 -14.96 -8.08 -17.23
N PRO A 17 -14.12 -7.86 -16.22
CA PRO A 17 -13.55 -8.95 -15.44
C PRO A 17 -14.62 -9.62 -14.60
N GLU A 18 -14.51 -10.92 -14.44
CA GLU A 18 -15.25 -11.62 -13.41
C GLU A 18 -14.82 -11.10 -12.04
N GLN A 19 -15.81 -10.75 -11.20
CA GLN A 19 -15.54 -10.22 -9.86
C GLN A 19 -15.42 -11.34 -8.84
N VAL A 20 -14.46 -12.25 -9.07
CA VAL A 20 -14.15 -13.41 -8.22
C VAL A 20 -12.65 -13.47 -7.93
N ILE A 21 -12.32 -14.08 -6.81
CA ILE A 21 -10.93 -14.37 -6.46
C ILE A 21 -10.62 -15.79 -6.96
N HIS A 22 -9.59 -15.91 -7.81
CA HIS A 22 -9.11 -17.19 -8.28
C HIS A 22 -7.96 -17.66 -7.39
N ASP A 23 -8.07 -18.89 -6.86
CA ASP A 23 -7.05 -19.49 -5.99
C ASP A 23 -6.00 -20.30 -6.77
N ASP A 24 -6.18 -20.43 -8.08
CA ASP A 24 -5.37 -21.25 -8.99
C ASP A 24 -4.31 -20.45 -9.77
N GLY A 25 -3.86 -19.36 -9.22
CA GLY A 25 -2.93 -18.39 -9.84
C GLY A 25 -1.55 -18.91 -10.21
N GLY A 26 -1.40 -20.17 -10.56
CA GLY A 26 -0.17 -20.77 -11.08
C GLY A 26 1.06 -20.62 -10.17
N LYS A 27 2.11 -21.38 -10.44
CA LYS A 27 3.40 -21.21 -9.74
C LYS A 27 4.16 -20.04 -10.37
N LEU A 28 4.40 -18.99 -9.60
CA LEU A 28 5.28 -17.92 -10.01
C LEU A 28 6.75 -18.41 -9.93
N ALA A 29 7.50 -18.19 -10.99
CA ALA A 29 8.93 -18.52 -11.03
C ALA A 29 9.80 -17.38 -10.48
N SER A 30 9.34 -16.14 -10.59
CA SER A 30 10.09 -14.97 -10.13
C SER A 30 9.17 -13.81 -9.74
N VAL A 31 9.69 -12.94 -8.89
CA VAL A 31 9.07 -11.67 -8.49
C VAL A 31 10.10 -10.55 -8.58
N ALA A 32 9.65 -9.30 -8.68
CA ALA A 32 10.56 -8.17 -8.75
C ALA A 32 10.01 -6.94 -8.02
N ILE A 33 10.94 -6.10 -7.51
CA ILE A 33 10.65 -4.73 -7.12
C ILE A 33 11.07 -3.82 -8.27
N LEU A 34 10.16 -2.96 -8.73
CA LEU A 34 10.41 -1.97 -9.77
C LEU A 34 10.71 -0.61 -9.13
N ALA A 35 11.88 -0.05 -9.43
CA ALA A 35 12.29 1.23 -8.85
C ALA A 35 11.45 2.42 -9.34
N LEU A 36 10.88 2.31 -10.55
CA LEU A 36 10.03 3.34 -11.14
C LEU A 36 8.71 3.57 -10.38
N ASP A 37 8.27 2.60 -9.59
CA ASP A 37 7.06 2.72 -8.76
C ASP A 37 7.25 3.71 -7.60
N TYR A 38 8.48 4.16 -7.36
CA TYR A 38 8.82 5.02 -6.22
C TYR A 38 9.46 6.33 -6.67
N VAL A 39 8.74 7.42 -6.50
CA VAL A 39 9.17 8.76 -6.89
C VAL A 39 10.42 9.19 -6.10
N ASP A 40 11.45 9.67 -6.81
CA ASP A 40 12.72 10.15 -6.22
C ASP A 40 13.52 9.07 -5.47
N LEU A 41 13.32 7.79 -5.80
CA LEU A 41 14.08 6.70 -5.22
C LEU A 41 15.56 6.78 -5.60
N LYS A 42 16.41 6.84 -4.57
CA LYS A 42 17.86 6.65 -4.68
C LYS A 42 18.24 5.54 -3.72
N PRO A 43 18.50 4.31 -4.21
CA PRO A 43 18.73 3.17 -3.36
C PRO A 43 20.18 3.08 -2.87
N THR A 44 20.33 2.62 -1.62
CA THR A 44 21.56 2.03 -1.12
C THR A 44 21.34 0.53 -1.06
N MET A 45 22.01 -0.23 -1.92
CA MET A 45 21.83 -1.68 -2.00
C MET A 45 22.36 -2.36 -0.73
N LEU A 46 21.62 -3.36 -0.26
CA LEU A 46 21.96 -4.22 0.88
C LEU A 46 22.21 -5.67 0.45
N VAL A 47 21.93 -5.97 -0.82
CA VAL A 47 22.12 -7.28 -1.44
C VAL A 47 22.85 -7.15 -2.77
N GLN A 48 23.40 -8.26 -3.25
CA GLN A 48 24.01 -8.42 -4.57
C GLN A 48 23.38 -9.61 -5.31
N GLU A 49 23.66 -9.72 -6.61
CA GLU A 49 23.23 -10.88 -7.41
C GLU A 49 23.86 -12.16 -6.84
N GLY A 50 23.07 -13.22 -6.73
CA GLY A 50 23.44 -14.49 -6.12
C GLY A 50 23.10 -14.62 -4.63
N ASP A 51 22.74 -13.54 -3.94
CA ASP A 51 22.37 -13.62 -2.52
C ASP A 51 21.04 -14.36 -2.33
N GLN A 52 20.99 -15.27 -1.35
CA GLN A 52 19.76 -15.88 -0.87
C GLN A 52 19.02 -14.88 0.02
N VAL A 53 17.74 -14.71 -0.22
CA VAL A 53 16.88 -13.79 0.55
C VAL A 53 15.58 -14.44 1.01
N LYS A 54 15.08 -13.99 2.15
CA LYS A 54 13.82 -14.41 2.74
C LYS A 54 12.72 -13.39 2.39
N LEU A 55 11.46 -13.83 2.35
CA LEU A 55 10.33 -12.92 2.30
C LEU A 55 10.44 -11.87 3.43
N GLY A 56 10.35 -10.59 3.09
CA GLY A 56 10.47 -9.48 4.05
C GLY A 56 11.91 -9.06 4.38
N GLN A 57 12.94 -9.71 3.83
CA GLN A 57 14.33 -9.30 4.02
C GLN A 57 14.62 -7.99 3.26
N PRO A 58 15.28 -6.99 3.88
CA PRO A 58 15.67 -5.76 3.20
C PRO A 58 16.60 -6.02 2.00
N LEU A 59 16.22 -5.52 0.82
CA LEU A 59 17.00 -5.58 -0.41
C LEU A 59 17.81 -4.30 -0.64
N PHE A 60 17.23 -3.17 -0.32
CA PHE A 60 17.88 -1.86 -0.36
C PHE A 60 17.14 -0.88 0.54
N ALA A 61 17.82 0.20 0.90
CA ALA A 61 17.29 1.29 1.69
C ALA A 61 17.26 2.59 0.87
N HIS A 62 16.40 3.52 1.26
CA HIS A 62 16.39 4.85 0.66
C HIS A 62 17.61 5.64 1.12
N LYS A 63 18.41 6.18 0.18
CA LYS A 63 19.70 6.85 0.48
C LYS A 63 19.59 8.02 1.47
N LYS A 64 18.48 8.79 1.41
CA LYS A 64 18.27 9.95 2.29
C LYS A 64 17.78 9.57 3.69
N ASN A 65 17.15 8.40 3.84
CA ASN A 65 16.68 7.91 5.13
C ASN A 65 16.76 6.38 5.15
N ALA A 66 17.82 5.86 5.75
CA ALA A 66 18.12 4.42 5.80
C ALA A 66 17.07 3.60 6.57
N ARG A 67 16.18 4.23 7.35
CA ARG A 67 15.06 3.53 8.00
C ARG A 67 13.99 3.08 7.00
N ILE A 68 13.90 3.72 5.83
CA ILE A 68 12.95 3.33 4.79
C ILE A 68 13.61 2.22 3.97
N VAL A 69 13.20 0.98 4.23
CA VAL A 69 13.70 -0.21 3.54
C VAL A 69 12.68 -0.75 2.54
N PHE A 70 13.19 -1.39 1.51
CA PHE A 70 12.43 -2.09 0.48
C PHE A 70 12.75 -3.58 0.63
N THR A 71 11.75 -4.39 0.91
CA THR A 71 11.92 -5.77 1.33
C THR A 71 11.55 -6.75 0.22
N ALA A 72 12.15 -7.94 0.26
CA ALA A 72 11.89 -9.00 -0.69
C ALA A 72 10.41 -9.43 -0.67
N PRO A 73 9.71 -9.46 -1.83
CA PRO A 73 8.33 -9.91 -1.92
C PRO A 73 8.18 -11.44 -1.99
N GLY A 74 9.27 -12.17 -1.87
CA GLY A 74 9.31 -13.64 -1.82
C GLY A 74 10.68 -14.14 -1.39
N SER A 75 10.76 -15.43 -0.99
CA SER A 75 12.03 -16.10 -0.70
C SER A 75 12.65 -16.67 -1.98
N GLY A 76 13.98 -16.67 -2.06
CA GLY A 76 14.71 -17.16 -3.21
C GLY A 76 16.06 -16.48 -3.40
N VAL A 77 16.57 -16.50 -4.62
CA VAL A 77 17.88 -15.95 -4.99
C VAL A 77 17.70 -14.63 -5.74
N VAL A 78 18.46 -13.62 -5.38
CA VAL A 78 18.56 -12.38 -6.17
C VAL A 78 19.19 -12.72 -7.52
N LYS A 79 18.36 -12.85 -8.55
CA LYS A 79 18.79 -13.29 -9.88
C LYS A 79 19.51 -12.20 -10.64
N THR A 80 18.92 -10.98 -10.62
CA THR A 80 19.46 -9.86 -11.40
C THR A 80 19.06 -8.53 -10.79
N ILE A 81 20.00 -7.57 -10.80
CA ILE A 81 19.80 -6.18 -10.42
C ILE A 81 19.92 -5.32 -11.69
N HIS A 82 18.80 -5.06 -12.34
CA HIS A 82 18.78 -4.26 -13.56
C HIS A 82 19.06 -2.78 -13.28
N ARG A 83 19.97 -2.22 -14.05
CA ARG A 83 20.32 -0.80 -14.00
C ARG A 83 20.25 -0.19 -15.40
N GLY A 84 19.64 0.97 -15.49
CA GLY A 84 19.58 1.77 -16.70
C GLY A 84 20.72 2.77 -16.80
N ASP A 85 20.50 3.79 -17.61
CA ASP A 85 21.44 4.88 -17.81
C ASP A 85 21.88 5.50 -16.49
N ARG A 86 23.16 5.90 -16.43
CA ARG A 86 23.79 6.46 -15.22
C ARG A 86 23.63 5.57 -13.96
N ARG A 87 23.51 4.25 -14.17
CA ARG A 87 23.35 3.24 -13.12
C ARG A 87 22.10 3.40 -12.26
N VAL A 88 21.05 4.05 -12.77
CA VAL A 88 19.77 4.14 -12.09
C VAL A 88 19.19 2.74 -11.93
N LEU A 89 18.76 2.39 -10.71
CA LEU A 89 18.09 1.12 -10.44
C LEU A 89 16.79 1.05 -11.24
N GLN A 90 16.58 -0.04 -11.97
CA GLN A 90 15.33 -0.34 -12.68
C GLN A 90 14.53 -1.40 -11.92
N SER A 91 15.15 -2.53 -11.59
CA SER A 91 14.49 -3.59 -10.83
C SER A 91 15.48 -4.45 -10.07
N VAL A 92 14.97 -5.12 -9.03
CA VAL A 92 15.63 -6.24 -8.34
C VAL A 92 14.74 -7.46 -8.53
N VAL A 93 15.23 -8.45 -9.27
CA VAL A 93 14.51 -9.69 -9.60
C VAL A 93 14.96 -10.80 -8.67
N ILE A 94 14.00 -11.49 -8.07
CA ILE A 94 14.22 -12.67 -7.21
C ILE A 94 13.64 -13.88 -7.93
N GLU A 95 14.45 -14.90 -8.15
CA GLU A 95 14.02 -16.23 -8.59
C GLU A 95 13.55 -17.00 -7.36
N LEU A 96 12.27 -17.37 -7.35
CA LEU A 96 11.65 -18.03 -6.19
C LEU A 96 12.12 -19.48 -6.10
N ASP A 97 12.49 -19.91 -4.91
CA ASP A 97 12.92 -21.29 -4.63
C ASP A 97 11.78 -22.23 -4.23
N GLY A 98 10.57 -21.69 -4.08
CA GLY A 98 9.39 -22.44 -3.62
C GLY A 98 9.34 -22.66 -2.11
N GLU A 99 10.36 -22.22 -1.40
CA GLU A 99 10.41 -22.26 0.06
C GLU A 99 9.56 -21.14 0.66
N LYS A 100 9.13 -21.33 1.91
CA LYS A 100 8.38 -20.32 2.66
C LYS A 100 9.23 -19.69 3.76
N ASP A 101 10.49 -19.38 3.41
CA ASP A 101 11.39 -18.72 4.36
C ASP A 101 11.07 -17.23 4.48
N GLU A 102 10.82 -16.76 5.70
CA GLU A 102 10.30 -15.42 5.95
C GLU A 102 10.93 -14.75 7.17
N ILE A 103 10.98 -13.43 7.15
CA ILE A 103 11.26 -12.61 8.33
C ILE A 103 9.95 -12.44 9.10
N LYS A 104 10.01 -12.70 10.41
CA LYS A 104 8.88 -12.45 11.31
C LYS A 104 9.02 -11.06 11.94
N PHE A 105 7.91 -10.35 11.97
CA PHE A 105 7.78 -9.02 12.55
C PHE A 105 6.98 -9.08 13.86
N LYS A 106 6.78 -7.93 14.50
CA LYS A 106 5.99 -7.85 15.73
C LYS A 106 4.51 -8.04 15.42
N SER A 107 3.86 -8.91 16.18
CA SER A 107 2.40 -9.12 16.16
C SER A 107 1.78 -8.62 17.46
N TYR A 108 0.49 -8.31 17.41
CA TYR A 108 -0.29 -7.76 18.52
C TYR A 108 -1.68 -8.39 18.50
N LYS A 109 -2.37 -8.37 19.63
CA LYS A 109 -3.77 -8.74 19.71
C LYS A 109 -4.65 -7.63 19.12
N GLU A 110 -5.82 -7.99 18.58
CA GLU A 110 -6.73 -7.02 17.93
C GLU A 110 -7.12 -5.88 18.89
N GLU A 111 -7.39 -6.20 20.15
CA GLU A 111 -7.78 -5.22 21.17
C GLU A 111 -6.67 -4.22 21.54
N GLU A 112 -5.40 -4.53 21.24
CA GLU A 112 -4.26 -3.65 21.50
C GLU A 112 -4.06 -2.60 20.40
N LEU A 113 -4.54 -2.87 19.16
CA LEU A 113 -4.20 -2.09 17.97
C LEU A 113 -4.56 -0.60 18.12
N ALA A 114 -5.74 -0.31 18.62
CA ALA A 114 -6.21 1.07 18.80
C ALA A 114 -5.42 1.86 19.86
N GLY A 115 -4.72 1.17 20.78
CA GLY A 115 -3.92 1.75 21.85
C GLY A 115 -2.42 1.76 21.59
N LEU A 116 -1.94 1.23 20.46
CA LEU A 116 -0.51 1.13 20.16
C LEU A 116 0.16 2.50 20.14
N ALA A 117 1.34 2.60 20.74
CA ALA A 117 2.17 3.79 20.62
C ALA A 117 2.59 4.01 19.16
N VAL A 118 2.56 5.26 18.70
CA VAL A 118 2.90 5.66 17.32
C VAL A 118 4.29 5.16 16.91
N ALA A 119 5.27 5.22 17.83
CA ALA A 119 6.63 4.72 17.58
C ALA A 119 6.63 3.22 17.23
N LYS A 120 5.88 2.39 17.98
CA LYS A 120 5.79 0.94 17.70
C LYS A 120 5.14 0.67 16.33
N VAL A 121 4.13 1.47 15.97
CA VAL A 121 3.47 1.37 14.65
C VAL A 121 4.45 1.74 13.53
N LYS A 122 5.12 2.88 13.64
CA LYS A 122 6.13 3.32 12.66
C LYS A 122 7.26 2.31 12.52
N ASP A 123 7.82 1.81 13.63
CA ASP A 123 8.92 0.84 13.60
C ASP A 123 8.53 -0.46 12.89
N ASN A 124 7.33 -0.99 13.16
CA ASN A 124 6.88 -2.22 12.52
C ASN A 124 6.66 -2.04 11.01
N LEU A 125 6.05 -0.92 10.59
CA LEU A 125 5.84 -0.58 9.18
C LEU A 125 7.16 -0.33 8.45
N LEU A 126 8.13 0.32 9.08
CA LEU A 126 9.46 0.59 8.50
C LEU A 126 10.24 -0.71 8.34
N ASN A 127 10.31 -1.54 9.38
CA ASN A 127 11.07 -2.79 9.35
C ASN A 127 10.51 -3.81 8.35
N SER A 128 9.19 -3.84 8.16
CA SER A 128 8.53 -4.73 7.20
C SER A 128 8.57 -4.24 5.75
N GLY A 129 8.96 -2.98 5.53
CA GLY A 129 8.89 -2.34 4.21
C GLY A 129 7.50 -1.81 3.84
N LEU A 130 6.43 -2.09 4.60
CA LEU A 130 5.08 -1.60 4.29
C LEU A 130 4.95 -0.08 4.43
N TRP A 131 5.92 0.60 5.06
CA TRP A 131 6.00 2.06 5.01
C TRP A 131 6.06 2.61 3.58
N THR A 132 6.62 1.85 2.66
CA THR A 132 6.73 2.23 1.25
C THR A 132 5.40 2.22 0.49
N SER A 133 4.31 1.72 1.08
CA SER A 133 2.96 1.78 0.51
C SER A 133 2.33 3.16 0.60
N PHE A 134 2.77 3.98 1.56
CA PHE A 134 2.26 5.35 1.69
C PHE A 134 2.81 6.28 0.60
N ARG A 135 1.95 7.19 0.17
CA ARG A 135 2.32 8.30 -0.73
C ARG A 135 1.83 9.62 -0.12
N THR A 136 2.64 10.66 -0.29
CA THR A 136 2.26 12.02 0.14
C THR A 136 1.50 12.78 -0.95
N ARG A 137 0.66 13.70 -0.57
CA ARG A 137 0.24 14.82 -1.41
C ARG A 137 0.52 16.12 -0.66
N PRO A 138 1.21 17.09 -1.30
CA PRO A 138 1.78 17.09 -2.65
C PRO A 138 2.94 16.11 -2.82
N TYR A 139 3.42 15.96 -4.08
CA TYR A 139 4.64 15.30 -4.56
C TYR A 139 4.63 13.78 -4.72
N SER A 140 3.66 13.03 -4.21
CA SER A 140 3.56 11.56 -4.37
C SER A 140 4.80 10.77 -3.92
N LYS A 141 5.53 11.27 -2.93
CA LYS A 141 6.72 10.62 -2.37
C LYS A 141 6.34 9.70 -1.21
N ILE A 142 7.22 8.78 -0.87
CA ILE A 142 7.15 8.06 0.41
C ILE A 142 7.32 9.11 1.53
N PRO A 143 6.44 9.11 2.55
CA PRO A 143 6.53 10.09 3.63
C PRO A 143 7.80 9.92 4.46
N ASP A 144 8.34 11.05 4.95
CA ASP A 144 9.37 11.01 5.97
C ASP A 144 8.76 10.48 7.27
N PRO A 145 9.35 9.44 7.90
CA PRO A 145 8.86 8.87 9.16
C PRO A 145 8.76 9.87 10.32
N GLU A 146 9.51 10.95 10.29
CA GLU A 146 9.46 11.98 11.34
C GLU A 146 8.28 12.96 11.18
N THR A 147 7.54 12.85 10.06
CA THR A 147 6.38 13.70 9.81
C THR A 147 5.07 13.06 10.27
N THR A 148 4.04 13.89 10.42
CA THR A 148 2.66 13.48 10.71
C THR A 148 1.74 14.10 9.65
N PRO A 149 0.86 13.32 9.00
CA PRO A 149 -0.03 13.85 7.98
C PRO A 149 -1.23 14.59 8.63
N TYR A 150 -1.74 15.60 7.92
CA TYR A 150 -3.00 16.24 8.28
C TYR A 150 -4.19 15.28 8.24
N ALA A 151 -4.18 14.34 7.30
CA ALA A 151 -5.17 13.27 7.17
C ALA A 151 -4.57 12.10 6.37
N ILE A 152 -5.18 10.92 6.51
CA ILE A 152 -4.84 9.75 5.70
C ILE A 152 -6.04 9.36 4.85
N PHE A 153 -5.81 9.07 3.56
CA PHE A 153 -6.83 8.67 2.61
C PHE A 153 -6.65 7.21 2.22
N VAL A 154 -7.70 6.43 2.38
CA VAL A 154 -7.79 5.05 1.90
C VAL A 154 -8.69 5.01 0.69
N THR A 155 -8.15 4.56 -0.45
CA THR A 155 -8.90 4.41 -1.69
C THR A 155 -9.43 2.97 -1.79
N ALA A 156 -10.75 2.81 -1.65
CA ALA A 156 -11.48 1.56 -1.80
C ALA A 156 -12.56 1.65 -2.89
N ILE A 157 -12.25 2.40 -3.93
CA ILE A 157 -12.98 2.50 -5.20
C ILE A 157 -11.95 2.63 -6.31
N ASP A 158 -12.16 1.93 -7.41
CA ASP A 158 -11.34 2.03 -8.61
C ASP A 158 -12.24 2.20 -9.83
N THR A 159 -12.02 3.27 -10.58
CA THR A 159 -12.73 3.58 -11.82
C THR A 159 -11.83 3.40 -13.04
N SER A 160 -10.68 2.75 -12.91
CA SER A 160 -9.83 2.38 -14.03
C SER A 160 -10.52 1.31 -14.87
N PRO A 161 -10.34 1.31 -16.21
CA PRO A 161 -10.90 0.27 -17.07
C PRO A 161 -10.48 -1.13 -16.62
N LEU A 162 -11.43 -2.06 -16.57
CA LEU A 162 -11.23 -3.47 -16.19
C LEU A 162 -10.69 -3.69 -14.76
N ALA A 163 -10.86 -2.71 -13.88
CA ALA A 163 -10.43 -2.84 -12.49
C ALA A 163 -11.27 -3.88 -11.73
N ALA A 164 -10.62 -4.58 -10.80
CA ALA A 164 -11.31 -5.40 -9.82
C ALA A 164 -12.11 -4.51 -8.86
N GLN A 165 -13.30 -4.98 -8.45
CA GLN A 165 -14.09 -4.27 -7.43
C GLN A 165 -13.43 -4.46 -6.06
N PRO A 166 -12.99 -3.37 -5.38
CA PRO A 166 -12.33 -3.47 -4.08
C PRO A 166 -13.14 -4.21 -3.02
N ALA A 167 -14.46 -4.09 -3.06
CA ALA A 167 -15.37 -4.75 -2.12
C ALA A 167 -15.23 -6.28 -2.13
N VAL A 168 -14.93 -6.91 -3.27
CA VAL A 168 -14.74 -8.36 -3.38
C VAL A 168 -13.52 -8.80 -2.58
N VAL A 169 -12.40 -8.13 -2.75
CA VAL A 169 -11.14 -8.44 -2.04
C VAL A 169 -11.26 -8.10 -0.55
N ILE A 170 -11.84 -6.93 -0.24
CA ILE A 170 -12.03 -6.49 1.15
C ILE A 170 -12.95 -7.46 1.91
N LYS A 171 -14.02 -7.96 1.28
CA LYS A 171 -14.92 -8.93 1.90
C LYS A 171 -14.19 -10.22 2.30
N ALA A 172 -13.29 -10.71 1.46
CA ALA A 172 -12.47 -11.89 1.75
C ALA A 172 -11.48 -11.67 2.90
N ARG A 173 -11.07 -10.43 3.14
CA ARG A 173 -10.07 -10.04 4.16
C ARG A 173 -10.59 -8.93 5.08
N ALA A 174 -11.88 -8.98 5.45
CA ALA A 174 -12.56 -7.90 6.17
C ALA A 174 -11.95 -7.58 7.54
N ALA A 175 -11.53 -8.61 8.29
CA ALA A 175 -10.85 -8.43 9.57
C ALA A 175 -9.52 -7.69 9.42
N ASP A 176 -8.69 -8.13 8.47
CA ASP A 176 -7.41 -7.48 8.21
C ASP A 176 -7.58 -6.02 7.76
N PHE A 177 -8.56 -5.75 6.90
CA PHE A 177 -8.87 -4.39 6.47
C PHE A 177 -9.27 -3.49 7.65
N LYS A 178 -10.17 -3.96 8.53
CA LYS A 178 -10.58 -3.24 9.74
C LYS A 178 -9.40 -2.99 10.69
N ASN A 179 -8.54 -3.99 10.89
CA ASN A 179 -7.34 -3.88 11.71
C ASN A 179 -6.35 -2.87 11.11
N GLY A 180 -6.17 -2.89 9.78
CA GLY A 180 -5.37 -1.88 9.08
C GLY A 180 -5.88 -0.46 9.29
N LEU A 181 -7.19 -0.23 9.18
CA LEU A 181 -7.78 1.08 9.48
C LEU A 181 -7.50 1.54 10.92
N SER A 182 -7.54 0.62 11.89
CA SER A 182 -7.20 0.92 13.28
C SER A 182 -5.75 1.38 13.44
N ILE A 183 -4.82 0.73 12.74
CA ILE A 183 -3.41 1.12 12.71
C ILE A 183 -3.21 2.49 12.04
N LEU A 184 -3.88 2.77 10.93
CA LEU A 184 -3.80 4.07 10.26
C LEU A 184 -4.23 5.21 11.18
N GLY A 185 -5.25 4.99 12.02
CA GLY A 185 -5.71 5.95 13.02
C GLY A 185 -4.63 6.33 14.05
N ARG A 186 -3.56 5.52 14.20
CA ARG A 186 -2.43 5.85 15.10
C ARG A 186 -1.40 6.79 14.46
N LEU A 187 -1.42 6.93 13.14
CA LEU A 187 -0.42 7.69 12.40
C LEU A 187 -0.80 9.16 12.15
N THR A 188 -2.02 9.55 12.48
CA THR A 188 -2.50 10.93 12.32
C THR A 188 -3.36 11.35 13.52
N GLU A 189 -3.29 12.62 13.88
CA GLU A 189 -4.24 13.26 14.81
C GLU A 189 -5.52 13.72 14.08
N GLY A 190 -5.48 13.71 12.74
CA GLY A 190 -6.59 14.09 11.88
C GLY A 190 -7.50 12.90 11.55
N LYS A 191 -8.19 13.01 10.42
CA LYS A 191 -9.13 11.98 9.97
C LYS A 191 -8.45 10.93 9.10
N VAL A 192 -8.89 9.68 9.23
CA VAL A 192 -8.71 8.66 8.21
C VAL A 192 -9.96 8.66 7.35
N PHE A 193 -9.84 9.02 6.07
CA PHE A 193 -10.95 8.98 5.12
C PHE A 193 -10.95 7.66 4.37
N LEU A 194 -12.12 7.01 4.30
CA LEU A 194 -12.36 5.83 3.47
C LEU A 194 -13.25 6.23 2.30
N SER A 195 -12.67 6.26 1.10
CA SER A 195 -13.39 6.54 -0.14
C SER A 195 -13.83 5.23 -0.79
N LYS A 196 -15.14 5.06 -1.01
CA LYS A 196 -15.73 3.86 -1.59
C LYS A 196 -16.81 4.19 -2.61
N ALA A 197 -17.21 3.21 -3.42
CA ALA A 197 -18.38 3.33 -4.30
C ALA A 197 -19.68 3.37 -3.47
N PRO A 198 -20.73 4.03 -3.98
CA PRO A 198 -22.03 4.08 -3.31
C PRO A 198 -22.57 2.68 -3.04
N GLY A 199 -23.07 2.47 -1.83
CA GLY A 199 -23.65 1.18 -1.42
C GLY A 199 -22.67 0.01 -1.28
N ALA A 200 -21.36 0.20 -1.54
CA ALA A 200 -20.39 -0.88 -1.36
C ALA A 200 -20.32 -1.32 0.11
N ASP A 201 -20.46 -2.64 0.32
CA ASP A 201 -20.37 -3.24 1.65
C ASP A 201 -18.89 -3.40 2.07
N ILE A 202 -18.34 -2.34 2.65
CA ILE A 202 -16.94 -2.25 3.09
C ILE A 202 -16.93 -1.80 4.55
N PRO A 203 -16.27 -2.55 5.45
CA PRO A 203 -16.18 -2.18 6.86
C PRO A 203 -15.38 -0.89 7.04
N ALA A 204 -15.96 0.09 7.71
CA ALA A 204 -15.35 1.42 7.87
C ALA A 204 -14.50 1.57 9.14
N GLY A 205 -14.70 0.73 10.16
CA GLY A 205 -14.06 0.93 11.46
C GLY A 205 -14.31 2.35 11.98
N ASN A 206 -13.24 3.04 12.38
CA ASN A 206 -13.28 4.43 12.84
C ASN A 206 -13.01 5.46 11.71
N ALA A 207 -12.96 5.03 10.43
CA ALA A 207 -12.72 5.92 9.32
C ALA A 207 -13.96 6.76 8.97
N THR A 208 -13.71 7.98 8.49
CA THR A 208 -14.77 8.84 7.94
C THR A 208 -15.08 8.41 6.51
N VAL A 209 -16.28 7.84 6.30
CA VAL A 209 -16.71 7.35 4.99
C VAL A 209 -17.10 8.48 4.06
N ALA A 210 -16.59 8.41 2.82
CA ALA A 210 -17.04 9.22 1.70
C ALA A 210 -17.35 8.30 0.51
N GLU A 211 -18.53 8.47 -0.08
CA GLU A 211 -18.97 7.75 -1.26
C GLU A 211 -18.76 8.64 -2.48
N PHE A 212 -18.06 8.08 -3.48
CA PHE A 212 -17.81 8.75 -4.75
C PHE A 212 -18.55 8.01 -5.86
N ASP A 213 -19.32 8.76 -6.65
CA ASP A 213 -20.09 8.26 -7.78
C ASP A 213 -19.71 9.02 -9.05
N GLY A 214 -19.69 8.32 -10.18
CA GLY A 214 -19.45 8.94 -11.49
C GLY A 214 -18.30 8.31 -12.26
N PRO A 215 -17.97 8.87 -13.44
CA PRO A 215 -16.94 8.35 -14.32
C PRO A 215 -15.54 8.52 -13.74
N HIS A 216 -14.55 7.87 -14.36
CA HIS A 216 -13.15 8.18 -14.07
C HIS A 216 -12.93 9.71 -14.27
N PRO A 217 -12.38 10.44 -13.27
CA PRO A 217 -11.47 10.02 -12.21
C PRO A 217 -12.12 9.85 -10.81
N ALA A 218 -13.39 9.46 -10.69
CA ALA A 218 -14.05 9.30 -9.39
C ALA A 218 -13.28 8.37 -8.42
N GLY A 219 -12.58 7.35 -8.93
CA GLY A 219 -11.78 6.40 -8.15
C GLY A 219 -10.36 6.85 -7.79
N LEU A 220 -9.94 8.05 -8.18
CA LEU A 220 -8.55 8.48 -7.93
C LEU A 220 -8.38 9.15 -6.56
N ALA A 221 -7.30 8.81 -5.86
CA ALA A 221 -6.93 9.44 -4.59
C ALA A 221 -6.83 10.98 -4.70
N GLY A 222 -6.36 11.50 -5.84
CA GLY A 222 -6.29 12.95 -6.09
C GLY A 222 -7.66 13.62 -6.05
N THR A 223 -8.68 12.99 -6.63
CA THR A 223 -10.08 13.45 -6.60
C THR A 223 -10.61 13.44 -5.16
N HIS A 224 -10.38 12.35 -4.42
CA HIS A 224 -10.82 12.24 -3.03
C HIS A 224 -10.21 13.34 -2.15
N ILE A 225 -8.92 13.57 -2.28
CA ILE A 225 -8.18 14.59 -1.53
C ILE A 225 -8.70 15.98 -1.87
N HIS A 226 -8.95 16.28 -3.16
CA HIS A 226 -9.47 17.57 -3.60
C HIS A 226 -10.79 17.93 -2.91
N PHE A 227 -11.74 16.99 -2.84
CA PHE A 227 -13.05 17.24 -2.28
C PHE A 227 -13.11 17.19 -0.75
N LEU A 228 -12.27 16.37 -0.10
CA LEU A 228 -12.40 16.10 1.35
C LEU A 228 -11.41 16.90 2.20
N ALA A 229 -10.17 17.07 1.75
CA ALA A 229 -9.15 17.84 2.45
C ALA A 229 -8.06 18.32 1.48
N PRO A 230 -8.33 19.39 0.71
CA PRO A 230 -7.39 19.94 -0.26
C PRO A 230 -6.03 20.25 0.37
N VAL A 231 -4.96 19.89 -0.35
CA VAL A 231 -3.58 20.10 0.07
C VAL A 231 -3.04 21.46 -0.38
N ASN A 232 -2.02 21.93 0.32
CA ASN A 232 -1.24 23.11 -0.05
C ASN A 232 0.19 22.96 0.47
N ALA A 233 1.02 23.99 0.32
CA ALA A 233 2.43 23.98 0.76
C ALA A 233 2.63 23.66 2.26
N LYS A 234 1.60 23.94 3.10
CA LYS A 234 1.65 23.74 4.56
C LYS A 234 0.81 22.54 5.02
N ARG A 235 0.00 21.96 4.14
CA ARG A 235 -0.89 20.84 4.47
C ARG A 235 -0.55 19.63 3.62
N CYS A 236 0.11 18.65 4.25
CA CYS A 236 0.44 17.38 3.63
C CYS A 236 -0.56 16.31 4.11
N VAL A 237 -1.03 15.48 3.20
CA VAL A 237 -1.82 14.27 3.50
C VAL A 237 -1.11 13.04 2.97
N TRP A 238 -1.42 11.89 3.55
CA TRP A 238 -0.96 10.60 3.02
C TRP A 238 -2.11 9.86 2.40
N TYR A 239 -1.79 8.99 1.45
CA TYR A 239 -2.79 8.11 0.85
C TYR A 239 -2.18 6.74 0.53
N LEU A 240 -3.04 5.75 0.50
CA LEU A 240 -2.74 4.37 0.14
C LEU A 240 -4.01 3.69 -0.37
N ASP A 241 -3.86 2.54 -1.02
CA ASP A 241 -4.97 1.72 -1.49
C ASP A 241 -5.46 0.74 -0.43
N TYR A 242 -6.59 0.08 -0.72
CA TYR A 242 -7.22 -0.89 0.17
C TYR A 242 -6.36 -2.15 0.38
N GLN A 243 -5.55 -2.56 -0.61
CA GLN A 243 -4.70 -3.75 -0.51
C GLN A 243 -3.57 -3.51 0.51
N ALA A 244 -2.96 -2.34 0.48
CA ALA A 244 -1.98 -1.94 1.48
C ALA A 244 -2.58 -1.91 2.90
N VAL A 245 -3.83 -1.46 3.06
CA VAL A 245 -4.52 -1.49 4.35
C VAL A 245 -4.72 -2.91 4.84
N ILE A 246 -5.13 -3.84 3.98
CA ILE A 246 -5.24 -5.28 4.30
C ILE A 246 -3.89 -5.84 4.73
N ALA A 247 -2.82 -5.57 3.97
CA ALA A 247 -1.47 -6.04 4.29
C ALA A 247 -0.98 -5.50 5.64
N ILE A 248 -1.23 -4.22 5.94
CA ILE A 248 -0.92 -3.62 7.23
C ILE A 248 -1.67 -4.33 8.37
N GLY A 249 -2.97 -4.55 8.23
CA GLY A 249 -3.75 -5.24 9.25
C GLY A 249 -3.26 -6.66 9.49
N ALA A 250 -3.03 -7.43 8.43
CA ALA A 250 -2.48 -8.77 8.50
C ALA A 250 -1.11 -8.79 9.19
N LEU A 251 -0.19 -7.87 8.82
CA LEU A 251 1.12 -7.74 9.46
C LEU A 251 1.00 -7.58 10.98
N PHE A 252 0.14 -6.66 11.43
CA PHE A 252 0.04 -6.36 12.87
C PHE A 252 -0.60 -7.49 13.68
N ILE A 253 -1.44 -8.33 13.08
CA ILE A 253 -2.02 -9.50 13.75
C ILE A 253 -1.11 -10.72 13.67
N THR A 254 -0.52 -11.00 12.51
CA THR A 254 0.21 -12.25 12.28
C THR A 254 1.72 -12.12 12.44
N GLY A 255 2.27 -10.90 12.36
CA GLY A 255 3.71 -10.65 12.27
C GLY A 255 4.32 -11.10 10.95
N ARG A 256 3.53 -11.32 9.89
CA ARG A 256 3.96 -11.88 8.59
C ARG A 256 3.55 -10.95 7.46
N LEU A 257 4.35 -10.95 6.39
CA LEU A 257 3.95 -10.39 5.10
C LEU A 257 3.18 -11.46 4.31
N ASN A 258 2.02 -11.09 3.79
CA ASN A 258 1.14 -11.97 3.01
C ASN A 258 0.88 -11.32 1.65
#